data_d151bd3e178d2c9bc6b77e4ca23b6ec3
#
_entry.id   d151bd3e178d2c9bc6b77e4ca23b6ec3
#
_cell.length_a   1.000
_cell.length_b   1.000
_cell.length_c   1.000
_cell.angle_alpha   90.00
_cell.angle_beta   90.00
_cell.angle_gamma   90.00
#
_symmetry.space_group_name_H-M   'P 1'
#
loop_
_entity.id
_entity.type
_entity.pdbx_description
1 polymer ?
#
loop_
_entity_poly.entity_id
_entity_poly.type
_entity_poly.pdbx_seq_one_letter_code
_entity_poly.pdbx_strand_id
1 'polypeptide(L)'
;MNFIDGRWTEASGARLRSTDPSREEGASDALVWEGAMASSADCDAAIAAARAALPAWRSTPLAERKAAVERFAKLILEDVDGLAETISRETGKLLWESATEAKGMAGKVAVSIAAQAERTGERRAEMPFGEAVLRHRGHGVMAVLGPYNFPGHLPNGHIVPALLAGNTVVFKPSEIAPATGERMAKAWEKAGLPAGVFNLVQGARETGEALVAGDIDGLLFTGSAGAGRALREATLDRPHVILALELGGNNPLIAWDSPEEAASIIVQSAFVTSGQRCSCARRLIVPSGSTGDAIVAALEALTARIKVAPWDEPGEAFMGPLASAHAAQIARNAVASLVASGAREIVPFTGIPGRGPAFVAPAILDVTGIDVPDAEIFAPVLQVVRADSFDQALGLANATRFGLSAGLISADSALWDRFVEESRAGVVNRNRPTTGAAANMPFGGLGDSGNHRPSAYYAADYCAYPIASFEATSPAPVPVPGT
;
A
#
# COMPACT_ATOMS: atom_id res chain seq x y z
N MET A 1 22.53 5.77 0.19
CA MET A 1 22.80 7.22 0.41
C MET A 1 21.48 7.98 0.49
N ASN A 2 21.45 9.17 1.09
CA ASN A 2 20.34 10.10 0.98
C ASN A 2 20.45 10.90 -0.32
N PHE A 3 19.30 11.38 -0.83
CA PHE A 3 19.25 12.34 -1.94
C PHE A 3 18.53 13.60 -1.46
N ILE A 4 19.27 14.67 -1.23
CA ILE A 4 18.78 15.92 -0.63
C ILE A 4 19.23 17.08 -1.49
N ASP A 5 18.31 17.98 -1.84
CA ASP A 5 18.56 19.19 -2.64
C ASP A 5 19.30 18.89 -3.95
N GLY A 6 18.89 17.84 -4.64
CA GLY A 6 19.50 17.41 -5.91
C GLY A 6 20.90 16.79 -5.77
N ARG A 7 21.31 16.39 -4.57
CA ARG A 7 22.64 15.83 -4.30
C ARG A 7 22.56 14.53 -3.50
N TRP A 8 23.42 13.59 -3.86
CA TRP A 8 23.63 12.37 -3.10
C TRP A 8 24.58 12.67 -1.92
N THR A 9 24.11 12.37 -0.71
CA THR A 9 24.84 12.62 0.54
C THR A 9 24.96 11.35 1.36
N GLU A 10 26.08 11.17 2.06
CA GLU A 10 26.20 10.13 3.07
C GLU A 10 25.44 10.56 4.32
N ALA A 11 24.67 9.63 4.88
CA ALA A 11 24.00 9.82 6.15
C ALA A 11 24.97 9.54 7.32
N SER A 12 24.67 10.12 8.50
CA SER A 12 25.55 10.05 9.68
C SER A 12 25.04 9.14 10.79
N GLY A 13 23.87 8.50 10.61
CA GLY A 13 23.27 7.62 11.62
C GLY A 13 23.84 6.20 11.67
N ALA A 14 23.15 5.31 12.36
CA ALA A 14 23.52 3.91 12.48
C ALA A 14 23.49 3.20 11.11
N ARG A 15 24.24 2.11 10.98
CA ARG A 15 24.25 1.30 9.76
C ARG A 15 22.92 0.59 9.55
N LEU A 16 22.45 0.62 8.32
CA LEU A 16 21.29 -0.11 7.82
C LEU A 16 21.74 -1.05 6.72
N ARG A 17 21.22 -2.28 6.74
CA ARG A 17 21.45 -3.30 5.73
C ARG A 17 20.13 -3.87 5.25
N SER A 18 20.00 -4.03 3.95
CA SER A 18 18.95 -4.85 3.32
C SER A 18 19.60 -6.12 2.78
N THR A 19 18.97 -7.24 3.05
CA THR A 19 19.46 -8.57 2.65
C THR A 19 18.38 -9.33 1.91
N ASP A 20 18.78 -10.17 0.97
CA ASP A 20 17.90 -11.07 0.24
C ASP A 20 17.37 -12.17 1.17
N PRO A 21 16.06 -12.19 1.48
CA PRO A 21 15.48 -13.18 2.38
C PRO A 21 15.49 -14.61 1.79
N SER A 22 15.81 -14.76 0.52
CA SER A 22 15.96 -16.06 -0.14
C SER A 22 17.36 -16.67 0.01
N ARG A 23 18.30 -15.95 0.62
CA ARG A 23 19.67 -16.42 0.89
C ARG A 23 19.87 -16.77 2.35
N GLU A 24 20.88 -17.58 2.62
CA GLU A 24 21.33 -17.82 3.98
C GLU A 24 21.97 -16.56 4.57
N GLU A 25 21.76 -16.33 5.85
CA GLU A 25 22.36 -15.19 6.54
C GLU A 25 23.88 -15.28 6.49
N GLY A 26 24.53 -14.20 6.02
CA GLY A 26 25.99 -14.14 5.86
C GLY A 26 26.52 -14.69 4.53
N ALA A 27 25.67 -15.21 3.65
CA ALA A 27 26.09 -15.56 2.30
C ALA A 27 26.61 -14.33 1.54
N SER A 28 27.60 -14.51 0.67
CA SER A 28 28.25 -13.39 -0.04
C SER A 28 27.31 -12.64 -0.99
N ASP A 29 26.23 -13.28 -1.46
CA ASP A 29 25.21 -12.74 -2.34
C ASP A 29 23.94 -12.28 -1.61
N ALA A 30 23.89 -12.43 -0.28
CA ALA A 30 22.75 -12.03 0.53
C ALA A 30 22.63 -10.49 0.67
N LEU A 31 23.75 -9.77 0.69
CA LEU A 31 23.71 -8.31 0.84
C LEU A 31 23.17 -7.66 -0.43
N VAL A 32 22.10 -6.88 -0.30
CA VAL A 32 21.48 -6.12 -1.40
C VAL A 32 21.88 -4.65 -1.31
N TRP A 33 21.83 -4.07 -0.13
CA TRP A 33 22.18 -2.67 0.11
C TRP A 33 22.76 -2.47 1.50
N GLU A 34 23.72 -1.56 1.61
CA GLU A 34 24.28 -1.11 2.89
C GLU A 34 24.51 0.39 2.85
N GLY A 35 24.17 1.07 3.93
CA GLY A 35 24.39 2.50 4.11
C GLY A 35 24.13 2.92 5.55
N ALA A 36 24.24 4.21 5.82
CA ALA A 36 23.85 4.78 7.11
C ALA A 36 22.41 5.30 7.06
N MET A 37 21.71 5.27 8.18
CA MET A 37 20.40 5.89 8.37
C MET A 37 20.52 7.40 8.43
N ALA A 38 19.54 8.12 7.91
CA ALA A 38 19.43 9.56 8.07
C ALA A 38 19.19 9.92 9.55
N SER A 39 19.96 10.87 10.04
CA SER A 39 19.77 11.51 11.34
C SER A 39 18.59 12.48 11.31
N SER A 40 18.19 13.02 12.47
CA SER A 40 17.20 14.12 12.53
C SER A 40 17.67 15.35 11.75
N ALA A 41 18.96 15.67 11.79
CA ALA A 41 19.53 16.79 11.04
C ALA A 41 19.44 16.57 9.52
N ASP A 42 19.61 15.33 9.02
CA ASP A 42 19.41 14.98 7.60
C ASP A 42 17.94 15.14 7.22
N CYS A 43 16.99 14.73 8.09
CA CYS A 43 15.56 14.93 7.89
C CYS A 43 15.19 16.41 7.83
N ASP A 44 15.71 17.22 8.74
CA ASP A 44 15.50 18.67 8.76
C ASP A 44 16.06 19.33 7.50
N ALA A 45 17.24 18.92 7.04
CA ALA A 45 17.84 19.40 5.79
C ALA A 45 16.98 19.04 4.57
N ALA A 46 16.43 17.82 4.50
CA ALA A 46 15.55 17.40 3.42
C ALA A 46 14.23 18.18 3.40
N ILE A 47 13.63 18.44 4.58
CA ILE A 47 12.42 19.25 4.73
C ILE A 47 12.70 20.71 4.33
N ALA A 48 13.83 21.28 4.78
CA ALA A 48 14.23 22.64 4.43
C ALA A 48 14.45 22.79 2.91
N ALA A 49 15.13 21.84 2.28
CA ALA A 49 15.29 21.81 0.82
C ALA A 49 13.95 21.74 0.09
N ALA A 50 13.04 20.86 0.55
CA ALA A 50 11.69 20.75 0.02
C ALA A 50 10.89 22.04 0.18
N ARG A 51 11.00 22.71 1.33
CA ARG A 51 10.35 23.98 1.64
C ARG A 51 10.87 25.13 0.76
N ALA A 52 12.18 25.16 0.53
CA ALA A 52 12.82 26.16 -0.34
C ALA A 52 12.42 26.01 -1.82
N ALA A 53 12.30 24.77 -2.30
CA ALA A 53 11.90 24.48 -3.69
C ALA A 53 10.40 24.70 -3.95
N LEU A 54 9.56 24.66 -2.91
CA LEU A 54 8.11 24.66 -3.03
C LEU A 54 7.53 25.86 -3.79
N PRO A 55 7.91 27.13 -3.57
CA PRO A 55 7.32 28.26 -4.29
C PRO A 55 7.53 28.17 -5.81
N ALA A 56 8.73 27.80 -6.26
CA ALA A 56 9.07 27.67 -7.66
C ALA A 56 8.32 26.48 -8.29
N TRP A 57 8.32 25.31 -7.63
CA TRP A 57 7.60 24.13 -8.12
C TRP A 57 6.10 24.34 -8.19
N ARG A 58 5.51 24.98 -7.19
CA ARG A 58 4.08 25.31 -7.15
C ARG A 58 3.66 26.23 -8.31
N SER A 59 4.52 27.18 -8.70
CA SER A 59 4.28 28.09 -9.81
C SER A 59 4.61 27.49 -11.19
N THR A 60 5.30 26.34 -11.23
CA THR A 60 5.59 25.63 -12.48
C THR A 60 4.28 25.22 -13.16
N PRO A 61 4.11 25.51 -14.48
CA PRO A 61 2.92 25.14 -15.22
C PRO A 61 2.60 23.64 -15.11
N LEU A 62 1.31 23.29 -15.02
CA LEU A 62 0.87 21.90 -14.90
C LEU A 62 1.40 21.01 -16.03
N ALA A 63 1.50 21.57 -17.26
CA ALA A 63 2.05 20.85 -18.41
C ALA A 63 3.51 20.41 -18.20
N GLU A 64 4.32 21.25 -17.56
CA GLU A 64 5.71 20.93 -17.25
C GLU A 64 5.81 19.89 -16.12
N ARG A 65 4.95 19.99 -15.10
CA ARG A 65 4.86 18.98 -14.04
C ARG A 65 4.43 17.62 -14.60
N LYS A 66 3.45 17.60 -15.53
CA LYS A 66 3.06 16.38 -16.25
C LYS A 66 4.23 15.78 -17.03
N ALA A 67 4.93 16.60 -17.80
CA ALA A 67 6.09 16.15 -18.57
C ALA A 67 7.20 15.56 -17.68
N ALA A 68 7.40 16.08 -16.47
CA ALA A 68 8.38 15.53 -15.52
C ALA A 68 7.98 14.12 -15.03
N VAL A 69 6.72 13.92 -14.65
CA VAL A 69 6.25 12.59 -14.20
C VAL A 69 6.18 11.58 -15.36
N GLU A 70 5.91 12.03 -16.59
CA GLU A 70 5.94 11.19 -17.80
C GLU A 70 7.37 10.75 -18.13
N ARG A 71 8.38 11.62 -17.98
CA ARG A 71 9.79 11.22 -18.11
C ARG A 71 10.18 10.18 -17.07
N PHE A 72 9.74 10.33 -15.84
CA PHE A 72 9.93 9.30 -14.81
C PHE A 72 9.32 7.95 -15.23
N ALA A 73 8.06 7.93 -15.69
CA ALA A 73 7.41 6.71 -16.15
C ALA A 73 8.21 6.02 -17.27
N LYS A 74 8.72 6.79 -18.21
CA LYS A 74 9.58 6.27 -19.30
C LYS A 74 10.85 5.62 -18.76
N LEU A 75 11.54 6.28 -17.83
CA LEU A 75 12.77 5.76 -17.21
C LEU A 75 12.51 4.47 -16.41
N ILE A 76 11.36 4.35 -15.73
CA ILE A 76 10.97 3.11 -15.07
C ILE A 76 10.74 1.99 -16.09
N LEU A 77 10.11 2.26 -17.23
CA LEU A 77 9.88 1.27 -18.28
C LEU A 77 11.19 0.82 -18.96
N GLU A 78 12.18 1.70 -19.05
CA GLU A 78 13.50 1.38 -19.59
C GLU A 78 14.34 0.46 -18.68
N ASP A 79 14.01 0.38 -17.38
CA ASP A 79 14.74 -0.41 -16.37
C ASP A 79 13.83 -1.38 -15.59
N VAL A 80 12.78 -1.90 -16.23
CA VAL A 80 11.82 -2.82 -15.57
C VAL A 80 12.52 -4.04 -14.98
N ASP A 81 13.43 -4.67 -15.72
CA ASP A 81 14.08 -5.90 -15.29
C ASP A 81 15.04 -5.65 -14.11
N GLY A 82 15.85 -4.59 -14.17
CA GLY A 82 16.76 -4.25 -13.10
C GLY A 82 16.03 -3.80 -11.83
N LEU A 83 14.91 -3.10 -11.97
CA LEU A 83 14.07 -2.73 -10.85
C LEU A 83 13.35 -3.96 -10.26
N ALA A 84 12.84 -4.85 -11.11
CA ALA A 84 12.20 -6.09 -10.68
C ALA A 84 13.15 -6.99 -9.89
N GLU A 85 14.39 -7.17 -10.39
CA GLU A 85 15.42 -7.91 -9.65
C GLU A 85 15.70 -7.28 -8.27
N THR A 86 15.86 -5.96 -8.21
CA THR A 86 16.10 -5.26 -6.95
C THR A 86 14.96 -5.47 -5.96
N ILE A 87 13.70 -5.33 -6.40
CA ILE A 87 12.52 -5.57 -5.57
C ILE A 87 12.48 -7.03 -5.08
N SER A 88 12.75 -7.99 -5.97
CA SER A 88 12.78 -9.41 -5.61
C SER A 88 13.84 -9.71 -4.55
N ARG A 89 15.03 -9.20 -4.73
CA ARG A 89 16.16 -9.38 -3.78
C ARG A 89 15.88 -8.76 -2.41
N GLU A 90 15.20 -7.63 -2.34
CA GLU A 90 14.89 -7.00 -1.06
C GLU A 90 13.68 -7.60 -0.35
N THR A 91 12.69 -8.12 -1.11
CA THR A 91 11.39 -8.49 -0.55
C THR A 91 11.08 -9.98 -0.62
N GLY A 92 11.88 -10.76 -1.35
CA GLY A 92 11.65 -12.18 -1.59
C GLY A 92 10.56 -12.48 -2.63
N LYS A 93 9.93 -11.46 -3.23
CA LYS A 93 8.92 -11.67 -4.28
C LYS A 93 9.52 -12.33 -5.51
N LEU A 94 8.71 -13.12 -6.21
CA LEU A 94 9.11 -13.72 -7.47
C LEU A 94 9.30 -12.63 -8.55
N LEU A 95 10.19 -12.87 -9.51
CA LEU A 95 10.48 -11.89 -10.57
C LEU A 95 9.24 -11.42 -11.34
N TRP A 96 8.31 -12.32 -11.63
CA TRP A 96 7.08 -11.96 -12.35
C TRP A 96 6.20 -10.98 -11.56
N GLU A 97 6.16 -11.10 -10.22
CA GLU A 97 5.44 -10.18 -9.35
C GLU A 97 6.12 -8.81 -9.33
N SER A 98 7.44 -8.81 -9.17
CA SER A 98 8.25 -7.59 -9.13
C SER A 98 8.26 -6.85 -10.46
N ALA A 99 8.28 -7.58 -11.59
CA ALA A 99 8.15 -6.99 -12.93
C ALA A 99 6.76 -6.38 -13.14
N THR A 100 5.71 -7.02 -12.60
CA THR A 100 4.34 -6.47 -12.61
C THR A 100 4.28 -5.18 -11.78
N GLU A 101 4.94 -5.14 -10.62
CA GLU A 101 5.04 -3.93 -9.80
C GLU A 101 5.76 -2.80 -10.53
N ALA A 102 6.93 -3.07 -11.11
CA ALA A 102 7.71 -2.07 -11.85
C ALA A 102 6.90 -1.46 -13.01
N LYS A 103 6.21 -2.29 -13.81
CA LYS A 103 5.30 -1.81 -14.85
C LYS A 103 4.13 -1.01 -14.27
N GLY A 104 3.60 -1.43 -13.13
CA GLY A 104 2.55 -0.73 -12.40
C GLY A 104 2.96 0.66 -11.94
N MET A 105 4.24 0.88 -11.57
CA MET A 105 4.76 2.20 -11.22
C MET A 105 4.65 3.18 -12.38
N ALA A 106 5.03 2.77 -13.58
CA ALA A 106 4.91 3.60 -14.78
C ALA A 106 3.44 3.85 -15.16
N GLY A 107 2.60 2.79 -15.14
CA GLY A 107 1.18 2.89 -15.44
C GLY A 107 0.43 3.83 -14.48
N LYS A 108 0.87 3.93 -13.23
CA LYS A 108 0.32 4.82 -12.22
C LYS A 108 0.39 6.31 -12.62
N VAL A 109 1.40 6.69 -13.40
CA VAL A 109 1.58 8.08 -13.85
C VAL A 109 0.40 8.52 -14.73
N ALA A 110 0.03 7.75 -15.75
CA ALA A 110 -1.10 8.07 -16.61
C ALA A 110 -2.42 8.15 -15.82
N VAL A 111 -2.62 7.22 -14.89
CA VAL A 111 -3.78 7.20 -13.99
C VAL A 111 -3.82 8.45 -13.11
N SER A 112 -2.69 8.86 -12.54
CA SER A 112 -2.62 10.06 -11.69
C SER A 112 -2.86 11.36 -12.49
N ILE A 113 -2.41 11.42 -13.74
CA ILE A 113 -2.69 12.55 -14.62
C ILE A 113 -4.19 12.65 -14.94
N ALA A 114 -4.84 11.52 -15.23
CA ALA A 114 -6.29 11.48 -15.45
C ALA A 114 -7.06 11.88 -14.18
N ALA A 115 -6.66 11.33 -13.03
CA ALA A 115 -7.26 11.66 -11.73
C ALA A 115 -7.11 13.16 -11.40
N GLN A 116 -5.94 13.75 -11.63
CA GLN A 116 -5.72 15.19 -11.43
C GLN A 116 -6.67 16.02 -12.29
N ALA A 117 -6.86 15.67 -13.57
CA ALA A 117 -7.74 16.41 -14.47
C ALA A 117 -9.22 16.32 -14.05
N GLU A 118 -9.68 15.12 -13.65
CA GLU A 118 -11.07 14.88 -13.29
C GLU A 118 -11.42 15.41 -11.90
N ARG A 119 -10.57 15.15 -10.92
CA ARG A 119 -10.88 15.36 -9.50
C ARG A 119 -10.41 16.69 -8.95
N THR A 120 -9.27 17.19 -9.44
CA THR A 120 -8.66 18.44 -8.98
C THR A 120 -8.39 19.45 -10.09
N GLY A 121 -9.03 19.28 -11.25
CA GLY A 121 -9.02 20.24 -12.34
C GLY A 121 -9.73 21.55 -11.98
N GLU A 122 -9.42 22.62 -12.73
CA GLU A 122 -10.13 23.89 -12.60
C GLU A 122 -11.55 23.78 -13.18
N ARG A 123 -12.53 24.37 -12.49
CA ARG A 123 -13.92 24.48 -12.96
C ARG A 123 -14.38 25.90 -12.84
N ARG A 124 -15.12 26.38 -13.85
CA ARG A 124 -15.70 27.73 -13.91
C ARG A 124 -17.19 27.65 -14.12
N ALA A 125 -17.92 28.56 -13.49
CA ALA A 125 -19.35 28.77 -13.70
C ALA A 125 -19.65 30.24 -13.79
N GLU A 126 -20.46 30.64 -14.78
CA GLU A 126 -20.96 32.00 -14.89
C GLU A 126 -21.91 32.37 -13.75
N MET A 127 -21.77 33.56 -13.24
CA MET A 127 -22.58 34.13 -12.15
C MET A 127 -23.07 35.53 -12.53
N PRO A 128 -24.17 36.04 -11.93
CA PRO A 128 -24.66 37.39 -12.27
C PRO A 128 -23.67 38.52 -12.05
N PHE A 129 -22.65 38.30 -11.21
CA PHE A 129 -21.59 39.27 -10.89
C PHE A 129 -20.27 39.04 -11.67
N GLY A 130 -20.14 37.91 -12.40
CA GLY A 130 -18.90 37.50 -13.06
C GLY A 130 -18.73 35.99 -13.08
N GLU A 131 -17.75 35.43 -12.40
CA GLU A 131 -17.49 33.98 -12.38
C GLU A 131 -17.32 33.43 -10.96
N ALA A 132 -17.77 32.19 -10.76
CA ALA A 132 -17.35 31.35 -9.65
C ALA A 132 -16.29 30.35 -10.18
N VAL A 133 -15.12 30.32 -9.54
CA VAL A 133 -14.01 29.49 -9.99
C VAL A 133 -13.56 28.57 -8.86
N LEU A 134 -13.55 27.27 -9.15
CA LEU A 134 -12.95 26.25 -8.29
C LEU A 134 -11.55 25.93 -8.81
N ARG A 135 -10.55 26.13 -7.97
CA ARG A 135 -9.17 25.75 -8.22
C ARG A 135 -8.69 24.79 -7.15
N HIS A 136 -7.61 24.06 -7.42
CA HIS A 136 -6.96 23.23 -6.42
C HIS A 136 -5.48 23.61 -6.31
N ARG A 137 -4.95 23.52 -5.08
CA ARG A 137 -3.56 23.85 -4.79
C ARG A 137 -2.95 22.80 -3.86
N GLY A 138 -1.70 22.43 -4.12
CA GLY A 138 -0.93 21.53 -3.26
C GLY A 138 -0.76 22.10 -1.85
N HIS A 139 -0.76 21.23 -0.84
CA HIS A 139 -0.61 21.59 0.58
C HIS A 139 0.76 22.21 0.86
N GLY A 140 1.83 21.55 0.41
CA GLY A 140 3.19 22.01 0.68
C GLY A 140 4.23 20.91 0.63
N VAL A 141 4.95 20.68 1.73
CA VAL A 141 5.93 19.61 1.88
C VAL A 141 5.24 18.34 2.33
N MET A 142 5.33 17.30 1.52
CA MET A 142 4.70 15.99 1.78
C MET A 142 5.75 14.97 2.21
N ALA A 143 5.66 14.45 3.43
CA ALA A 143 6.41 13.28 3.85
C ALA A 143 5.70 12.01 3.35
N VAL A 144 6.42 11.14 2.63
CA VAL A 144 5.92 9.86 2.15
C VAL A 144 6.69 8.73 2.82
N LEU A 145 6.00 7.90 3.60
CA LEU A 145 6.57 6.74 4.26
C LEU A 145 6.12 5.47 3.53
N GLY A 146 7.05 4.81 2.86
CA GLY A 146 6.78 3.66 2.01
C GLY A 146 6.82 2.33 2.75
N PRO A 147 5.99 1.34 2.35
CA PRO A 147 6.01 -0.02 2.85
C PRO A 147 7.04 -0.89 2.11
N TYR A 148 7.28 -2.09 2.60
CA TYR A 148 8.19 -3.03 1.96
C TYR A 148 7.52 -3.97 0.94
N ASN A 149 6.24 -4.25 1.09
CA ASN A 149 5.55 -5.26 0.28
C ASN A 149 5.34 -4.84 -1.20
N PHE A 150 5.20 -3.56 -1.46
CA PHE A 150 5.23 -2.93 -2.78
C PHE A 150 6.06 -1.65 -2.71
N PRO A 151 7.39 -1.78 -2.54
CA PRO A 151 8.27 -0.67 -2.18
C PRO A 151 8.39 0.40 -3.25
N GLY A 152 8.10 0.07 -4.50
CA GLY A 152 8.07 1.01 -5.61
C GLY A 152 6.66 1.54 -5.89
N HIS A 153 5.68 0.67 -6.03
CA HIS A 153 4.34 1.02 -6.52
C HIS A 153 3.52 1.85 -5.54
N LEU A 154 3.50 1.46 -4.25
CA LEU A 154 2.66 2.14 -3.26
C LEU A 154 3.17 3.55 -2.93
N PRO A 155 4.47 3.78 -2.65
CA PRO A 155 4.96 5.15 -2.47
C PRO A 155 4.76 6.01 -3.72
N ASN A 156 4.95 5.44 -4.91
CA ASN A 156 4.72 6.14 -6.18
C ASN A 156 3.27 6.58 -6.34
N GLY A 157 2.33 5.83 -5.75
CA GLY A 157 0.91 6.19 -5.68
C GLY A 157 0.62 7.44 -4.86
N HIS A 158 1.53 7.87 -3.99
CA HIS A 158 1.50 9.13 -3.24
C HIS A 158 2.37 10.20 -3.88
N ILE A 159 3.59 9.84 -4.31
CA ILE A 159 4.59 10.78 -4.85
C ILE A 159 4.10 11.45 -6.13
N VAL A 160 3.61 10.68 -7.10
CA VAL A 160 3.18 11.22 -8.40
C VAL A 160 2.03 12.23 -8.27
N PRO A 161 0.90 11.91 -7.60
CA PRO A 161 -0.17 12.90 -7.42
C PRO A 161 0.25 14.09 -6.56
N ALA A 162 1.15 13.93 -5.58
CA ALA A 162 1.69 15.04 -4.81
C ALA A 162 2.48 16.01 -5.70
N LEU A 163 3.39 15.51 -6.53
CA LEU A 163 4.17 16.31 -7.48
C LEU A 163 3.29 17.00 -8.52
N LEU A 164 2.28 16.28 -9.06
CA LEU A 164 1.30 16.86 -10.01
C LEU A 164 0.52 18.03 -9.39
N ALA A 165 0.15 17.94 -8.12
CA ALA A 165 -0.55 19.00 -7.40
C ALA A 165 0.35 20.21 -7.08
N GLY A 166 1.68 20.11 -7.28
CA GLY A 166 2.66 21.16 -6.98
C GLY A 166 3.19 21.13 -5.55
N ASN A 167 3.06 19.99 -4.86
CA ASN A 167 3.77 19.73 -3.61
C ASN A 167 5.22 19.34 -3.88
N THR A 168 6.07 19.50 -2.88
CA THR A 168 7.39 18.89 -2.80
C THR A 168 7.35 17.66 -1.91
N VAL A 169 8.29 16.73 -2.06
CA VAL A 169 8.24 15.41 -1.42
C VAL A 169 9.54 15.11 -0.69
N VAL A 170 9.42 14.60 0.54
CA VAL A 170 10.48 13.89 1.26
C VAL A 170 10.05 12.43 1.41
N PHE A 171 10.71 11.54 0.70
CA PHE A 171 10.41 10.11 0.68
C PHE A 171 11.33 9.34 1.62
N LYS A 172 10.74 8.52 2.50
CA LYS A 172 11.44 7.50 3.30
C LYS A 172 10.92 6.12 2.88
N PRO A 173 11.69 5.32 2.15
CA PRO A 173 11.31 3.92 1.88
C PRO A 173 11.33 3.10 3.16
N SER A 174 10.75 1.89 3.11
CA SER A 174 10.96 0.91 4.18
C SER A 174 12.43 0.59 4.35
N GLU A 175 12.84 0.36 5.58
CA GLU A 175 14.19 -0.13 5.94
C GLU A 175 14.53 -1.49 5.31
N ILE A 176 13.52 -2.24 4.90
CA ILE A 176 13.68 -3.53 4.18
C ILE A 176 14.03 -3.30 2.71
N ALA A 177 13.58 -2.17 2.11
CA ALA A 177 13.69 -1.91 0.68
C ALA A 177 14.39 -0.58 0.33
N PRO A 178 15.58 -0.30 0.90
CA PRO A 178 16.33 0.94 0.64
C PRO A 178 16.88 1.03 -0.78
N ALA A 179 17.29 -0.08 -1.41
CA ALA A 179 17.81 -0.09 -2.78
C ALA A 179 16.72 0.27 -3.80
N THR A 180 15.50 -0.21 -3.60
CA THR A 180 14.34 0.18 -4.42
C THR A 180 14.09 1.68 -4.29
N GLY A 181 14.11 2.24 -3.08
CA GLY A 181 13.99 3.68 -2.85
C GLY A 181 15.10 4.49 -3.54
N GLU A 182 16.33 4.01 -3.50
CA GLU A 182 17.46 4.64 -4.17
C GLU A 182 17.33 4.61 -5.70
N ARG A 183 16.86 3.50 -6.28
CA ARG A 183 16.55 3.42 -7.72
C ARG A 183 15.45 4.39 -8.13
N MET A 184 14.41 4.51 -7.33
CA MET A 184 13.36 5.52 -7.56
C MET A 184 13.91 6.94 -7.55
N ALA A 185 14.75 7.29 -6.58
CA ALA A 185 15.38 8.60 -6.51
C ALA A 185 16.27 8.89 -7.72
N LYS A 186 17.06 7.91 -8.18
CA LYS A 186 17.85 8.02 -9.41
C LYS A 186 16.99 8.23 -10.66
N ALA A 187 15.81 7.61 -10.71
CA ALA A 187 14.87 7.84 -11.82
C ALA A 187 14.27 9.25 -11.77
N TRP A 188 13.93 9.78 -10.58
CA TRP A 188 13.46 11.15 -10.41
C TRP A 188 14.54 12.19 -10.74
N GLU A 189 15.80 11.97 -10.33
CA GLU A 189 16.96 12.80 -10.71
C GLU A 189 17.10 12.86 -12.23
N LYS A 190 17.12 11.70 -12.91
CA LYS A 190 17.18 11.60 -14.37
C LYS A 190 15.98 12.21 -15.09
N ALA A 191 14.80 12.18 -14.47
CA ALA A 191 13.60 12.82 -14.97
C ALA A 191 13.70 14.36 -14.97
N GLY A 192 14.72 14.92 -14.32
CA GLY A 192 15.04 16.34 -14.33
C GLY A 192 14.13 17.17 -13.43
N LEU A 193 13.73 16.63 -12.27
CA LEU A 193 13.08 17.45 -11.25
C LEU A 193 14.06 18.51 -10.72
N PRO A 194 13.62 19.75 -10.45
CA PRO A 194 14.46 20.75 -9.80
C PRO A 194 14.94 20.27 -8.42
N ALA A 195 16.12 20.74 -8.01
CA ALA A 195 16.68 20.44 -6.70
C ALA A 195 15.66 20.75 -5.58
N GLY A 196 15.58 19.91 -4.57
CA GLY A 196 14.65 20.03 -3.46
C GLY A 196 13.20 19.60 -3.72
N VAL A 197 12.75 19.47 -4.98
CA VAL A 197 11.36 19.07 -5.29
C VAL A 197 11.07 17.63 -4.84
N PHE A 198 12.04 16.74 -5.02
CA PHE A 198 12.02 15.37 -4.50
C PHE A 198 13.28 15.12 -3.69
N ASN A 199 13.11 14.59 -2.47
CA ASN A 199 14.20 14.21 -1.59
C ASN A 199 14.00 12.79 -1.10
N LEU A 200 15.09 12.06 -0.86
CA LEU A 200 15.11 10.73 -0.27
C LEU A 200 15.93 10.72 1.01
N VAL A 201 15.38 10.18 2.08
CA VAL A 201 16.10 9.86 3.31
C VAL A 201 15.95 8.39 3.63
N GLN A 202 17.07 7.69 3.82
CA GLN A 202 17.10 6.26 4.16
C GLN A 202 17.05 6.10 5.68
N GLY A 203 16.31 5.13 6.17
CA GLY A 203 16.30 4.86 7.61
C GLY A 203 15.11 4.03 8.08
N ALA A 204 15.15 3.68 9.36
CA ALA A 204 14.16 2.89 10.04
C ALA A 204 13.11 3.79 10.76
N ARG A 205 12.63 3.31 11.89
CA ARG A 205 11.58 3.97 12.68
C ARG A 205 11.99 5.38 13.13
N GLU A 206 13.20 5.52 13.64
CA GLU A 206 13.69 6.79 14.19
C GLU A 206 13.73 7.90 13.12
N THR A 207 14.15 7.56 11.90
CA THR A 207 14.10 8.48 10.75
C THR A 207 12.66 8.85 10.39
N GLY A 208 11.74 7.91 10.47
CA GLY A 208 10.32 8.18 10.27
C GLY A 208 9.75 9.13 11.32
N GLU A 209 10.06 8.91 12.58
CA GLU A 209 9.66 9.77 13.70
C GLU A 209 10.23 11.19 13.55
N ALA A 210 11.50 11.33 13.14
CA ALA A 210 12.12 12.62 12.88
C ALA A 210 11.42 13.40 11.74
N LEU A 211 11.07 12.71 10.64
CA LEU A 211 10.31 13.34 9.56
C LEU A 211 8.93 13.81 10.01
N VAL A 212 8.23 12.98 10.79
CA VAL A 212 6.89 13.32 11.30
C VAL A 212 6.94 14.50 12.27
N ALA A 213 8.00 14.62 13.07
CA ALA A 213 8.20 15.74 13.97
C ALA A 213 8.56 17.06 13.24
N GLY A 214 9.07 16.98 12.01
CA GLY A 214 9.52 18.12 11.21
C GLY A 214 8.39 19.01 10.67
N ASP A 215 8.76 20.11 10.03
CA ASP A 215 7.84 21.11 9.45
C ASP A 215 7.26 20.64 8.10
N ILE A 216 6.34 19.67 8.16
CA ILE A 216 5.63 19.11 7.01
C ILE A 216 4.18 19.58 6.95
N ASP A 217 3.61 19.63 5.74
CA ASP A 217 2.20 19.97 5.49
C ASP A 217 1.34 18.73 5.24
N GLY A 218 1.96 17.59 5.00
CA GLY A 218 1.25 16.33 4.82
C GLY A 218 2.11 15.11 5.10
N LEU A 219 1.44 14.06 5.58
CA LEU A 219 2.02 12.75 5.85
C LEU A 219 1.21 11.67 5.12
N LEU A 220 1.85 11.00 4.18
CA LEU A 220 1.26 9.95 3.35
C LEU A 220 1.93 8.63 3.71
N PHE A 221 1.17 7.69 4.22
CA PHE A 221 1.68 6.46 4.80
C PHE A 221 0.91 5.24 4.32
N THR A 222 1.65 4.19 3.98
CA THR A 222 1.13 2.84 3.78
C THR A 222 1.88 1.88 4.71
N GLY A 223 1.14 1.14 5.54
CA GLY A 223 1.76 0.21 6.50
C GLY A 223 0.79 -0.44 7.48
N SER A 224 1.26 -0.79 8.67
CA SER A 224 0.44 -1.47 9.68
C SER A 224 -0.53 -0.52 10.40
N ALA A 225 -1.67 -1.04 10.87
CA ALA A 225 -2.64 -0.29 11.67
C ALA A 225 -2.02 0.29 12.96
N GLY A 226 -1.10 -0.44 13.60
CA GLY A 226 -0.38 0.05 14.78
C GLY A 226 0.49 1.27 14.48
N ALA A 227 1.24 1.25 13.38
CA ALA A 227 2.03 2.40 12.95
C ALA A 227 1.13 3.59 12.55
N GLY A 228 0.03 3.33 11.82
CA GLY A 228 -0.95 4.37 11.48
C GLY A 228 -1.55 5.06 12.70
N ARG A 229 -1.84 4.32 13.78
CA ARG A 229 -2.29 4.87 15.06
C ARG A 229 -1.22 5.79 15.67
N ALA A 230 0.03 5.33 15.76
CA ALA A 230 1.14 6.13 16.30
C ALA A 230 1.36 7.42 15.49
N LEU A 231 1.24 7.38 14.16
CA LEU A 231 1.35 8.56 13.31
C LEU A 231 0.20 9.56 13.53
N ARG A 232 -1.03 9.07 13.77
CA ARG A 232 -2.16 9.94 14.16
C ARG A 232 -1.93 10.61 15.50
N GLU A 233 -1.43 9.87 16.49
CA GLU A 233 -1.09 10.41 17.80
C GLU A 233 0.00 11.47 17.68
N ALA A 234 1.05 11.23 16.89
CA ALA A 234 2.16 12.17 16.68
C ALA A 234 1.74 13.46 15.93
N THR A 235 0.59 13.46 15.25
CA THR A 235 0.08 14.63 14.51
C THR A 235 -1.16 15.25 15.16
N LEU A 236 -1.57 14.80 16.34
CA LEU A 236 -2.82 15.22 16.99
C LEU A 236 -2.92 16.73 17.17
N ASP A 237 -1.85 17.37 17.65
CA ASP A 237 -1.79 18.80 17.90
C ASP A 237 -1.40 19.64 16.66
N ARG A 238 -1.37 19.01 15.48
CA ARG A 238 -1.00 19.62 14.20
C ARG A 238 -2.11 19.44 13.15
N PRO A 239 -3.29 20.06 13.35
CA PRO A 239 -4.47 19.86 12.51
C PRO A 239 -4.28 20.35 11.06
N HIS A 240 -3.25 21.15 10.78
CA HIS A 240 -2.88 21.61 9.45
C HIS A 240 -2.16 20.53 8.62
N VAL A 241 -1.62 19.48 9.25
CA VAL A 241 -0.96 18.38 8.55
C VAL A 241 -2.02 17.45 7.98
N ILE A 242 -2.12 17.39 6.65
CA ILE A 242 -2.98 16.39 6.01
C ILE A 242 -2.41 14.99 6.24
N LEU A 243 -3.26 14.09 6.70
CA LEU A 243 -2.87 12.72 6.97
C LEU A 243 -3.63 11.79 6.02
N ALA A 244 -2.93 10.98 5.22
CA ALA A 244 -3.50 9.92 4.42
C ALA A 244 -2.87 8.58 4.80
N LEU A 245 -3.69 7.69 5.34
CA LEU A 245 -3.29 6.40 5.89
C LEU A 245 -3.94 5.27 5.09
N GLU A 246 -3.10 4.43 4.51
CA GLU A 246 -3.44 3.15 3.91
C GLU A 246 -2.88 2.04 4.79
N LEU A 247 -3.76 1.31 5.46
CA LEU A 247 -3.38 0.37 6.51
C LEU A 247 -3.79 -1.06 6.17
N GLY A 248 -3.38 -2.02 7.02
CA GLY A 248 -3.69 -3.42 6.85
C GLY A 248 -5.18 -3.76 6.93
N GLY A 249 -5.52 -5.03 6.76
CA GLY A 249 -6.88 -5.52 6.81
C GLY A 249 -6.98 -6.96 7.32
N ASN A 250 -8.02 -7.26 8.09
CA ASN A 250 -8.41 -8.63 8.44
C ASN A 250 -9.53 -9.10 7.52
N ASN A 251 -9.24 -9.13 6.22
CA ASN A 251 -10.20 -9.18 5.13
C ASN A 251 -10.98 -10.49 5.08
N PRO A 252 -12.31 -10.45 5.00
CA PRO A 252 -13.16 -11.62 4.81
C PRO A 252 -13.28 -11.98 3.33
N LEU A 253 -13.35 -13.28 3.06
CA LEU A 253 -13.79 -13.87 1.80
C LEU A 253 -14.88 -14.88 2.12
N ILE A 254 -16.12 -14.64 1.67
CA ILE A 254 -17.18 -15.62 1.75
C ILE A 254 -17.13 -16.49 0.51
N ALA A 255 -17.02 -17.82 0.67
CA ALA A 255 -17.16 -18.78 -0.42
C ALA A 255 -18.41 -19.61 -0.13
N TRP A 256 -19.49 -19.36 -0.88
CA TRP A 256 -20.80 -19.89 -0.56
C TRP A 256 -21.21 -21.09 -1.41
N ASP A 257 -20.68 -21.17 -2.62
CA ASP A 257 -20.92 -22.24 -3.58
C ASP A 257 -19.71 -22.47 -4.49
N SER A 258 -19.82 -23.32 -5.52
CA SER A 258 -18.81 -23.56 -6.56
C SER A 258 -17.44 -24.02 -6.01
N PRO A 259 -17.36 -25.17 -5.32
CA PRO A 259 -16.17 -25.61 -4.60
C PRO A 259 -14.88 -25.66 -5.42
N GLU A 260 -14.93 -26.14 -6.66
CA GLU A 260 -13.74 -26.30 -7.51
C GLU A 260 -13.18 -24.95 -7.95
N GLU A 261 -14.05 -24.07 -8.44
CA GLU A 261 -13.68 -22.72 -8.88
C GLU A 261 -13.24 -21.84 -7.69
N ALA A 262 -13.91 -22.00 -6.54
CA ALA A 262 -13.62 -21.24 -5.34
C ALA A 262 -12.18 -21.46 -4.86
N ALA A 263 -11.65 -22.68 -4.89
CA ALA A 263 -10.32 -23.00 -4.39
C ALA A 263 -9.22 -22.12 -5.01
N SER A 264 -9.25 -21.91 -6.34
CA SER A 264 -8.26 -21.09 -7.03
C SER A 264 -8.36 -19.60 -6.67
N ILE A 265 -9.58 -19.08 -6.54
CA ILE A 265 -9.83 -17.70 -6.13
C ILE A 265 -9.38 -17.48 -4.68
N ILE A 266 -9.63 -18.46 -3.79
CA ILE A 266 -9.20 -18.42 -2.39
C ILE A 266 -7.68 -18.43 -2.28
N VAL A 267 -6.97 -19.32 -3.00
CA VAL A 267 -5.50 -19.39 -3.02
C VAL A 267 -4.90 -18.05 -3.48
N GLN A 268 -5.41 -17.49 -4.57
CA GLN A 268 -4.97 -16.18 -5.06
C GLN A 268 -5.28 -15.04 -4.06
N SER A 269 -6.41 -15.13 -3.36
CA SER A 269 -6.79 -14.13 -2.36
C SER A 269 -5.91 -14.17 -1.12
N ALA A 270 -5.56 -15.37 -0.65
CA ALA A 270 -4.91 -15.55 0.65
C ALA A 270 -3.38 -15.60 0.57
N PHE A 271 -2.82 -16.21 -0.49
CA PHE A 271 -1.42 -16.62 -0.49
C PHE A 271 -0.53 -15.93 -1.52
N VAL A 272 -1.09 -15.20 -2.51
CA VAL A 272 -0.25 -14.45 -3.46
C VAL A 272 0.69 -13.48 -2.73
N THR A 273 1.91 -13.33 -3.23
CA THR A 273 2.96 -12.53 -2.57
C THR A 273 3.23 -13.02 -1.12
N SER A 274 3.15 -14.35 -0.91
CA SER A 274 3.31 -14.97 0.41
C SER A 274 2.36 -14.39 1.48
N GLY A 275 1.13 -14.01 1.07
CA GLY A 275 0.16 -13.36 1.95
C GLY A 275 0.51 -11.93 2.34
N GLN A 276 1.55 -11.31 1.77
CA GLN A 276 2.04 -9.99 2.16
C GLN A 276 1.39 -8.85 1.36
N ARG A 277 0.06 -8.95 1.13
CA ARG A 277 -0.73 -7.81 0.61
C ARG A 277 -1.77 -7.41 1.65
N CYS A 278 -1.96 -6.12 1.81
CA CYS A 278 -2.97 -5.55 2.70
C CYS A 278 -4.40 -6.03 2.35
N SER A 279 -4.66 -6.37 1.08
CA SER A 279 -5.95 -6.88 0.59
C SER A 279 -6.04 -8.42 0.54
N CYS A 280 -5.03 -9.17 1.03
CA CYS A 280 -5.15 -10.62 1.14
C CYS A 280 -6.29 -11.02 2.07
N ALA A 281 -7.03 -12.07 1.70
CA ALA A 281 -8.02 -12.69 2.57
C ALA A 281 -7.32 -13.32 3.78
N ARG A 282 -7.78 -12.98 4.98
CA ARG A 282 -7.30 -13.56 6.23
C ARG A 282 -8.33 -14.51 6.84
N ARG A 283 -9.60 -14.29 6.53
CA ARG A 283 -10.74 -15.04 7.03
C ARG A 283 -11.56 -15.55 5.86
N LEU A 284 -11.63 -16.88 5.73
CA LEU A 284 -12.50 -17.57 4.78
C LEU A 284 -13.76 -18.02 5.52
N ILE A 285 -14.91 -17.58 5.06
CA ILE A 285 -16.20 -17.96 5.61
C ILE A 285 -16.89 -18.88 4.62
N VAL A 286 -17.24 -20.11 5.06
CA VAL A 286 -17.87 -21.12 4.25
C VAL A 286 -19.17 -21.61 4.90
N PRO A 287 -20.18 -22.12 4.13
CA PRO A 287 -21.36 -22.71 4.73
C PRO A 287 -21.02 -23.95 5.57
N SER A 288 -21.77 -24.19 6.62
CA SER A 288 -21.73 -25.46 7.34
C SER A 288 -22.23 -26.61 6.45
N GLY A 289 -21.75 -27.84 6.70
CA GLY A 289 -22.16 -29.05 5.99
C GLY A 289 -21.38 -29.30 4.69
N SER A 290 -21.94 -30.14 3.82
CA SER A 290 -21.24 -30.76 2.70
C SER A 290 -20.64 -29.77 1.67
N THR A 291 -21.30 -28.64 1.41
CA THR A 291 -20.79 -27.63 0.50
C THR A 291 -19.53 -26.97 1.04
N GLY A 292 -19.54 -26.56 2.32
CA GLY A 292 -18.36 -25.99 2.96
C GLY A 292 -17.22 -27.01 3.11
N ASP A 293 -17.57 -28.29 3.37
CA ASP A 293 -16.58 -29.38 3.40
C ASP A 293 -15.91 -29.58 2.04
N ALA A 294 -16.67 -29.52 0.95
CA ALA A 294 -16.14 -29.63 -0.40
C ALA A 294 -15.24 -28.45 -0.77
N ILE A 295 -15.62 -27.21 -0.39
CA ILE A 295 -14.79 -26.02 -0.60
C ILE A 295 -13.45 -26.16 0.14
N VAL A 296 -13.49 -26.55 1.41
CA VAL A 296 -12.28 -26.71 2.24
C VAL A 296 -11.39 -27.84 1.71
N ALA A 297 -11.97 -28.98 1.31
CA ALA A 297 -11.22 -30.08 0.74
C ALA A 297 -10.54 -29.73 -0.60
N ALA A 298 -11.23 -29.01 -1.49
CA ALA A 298 -10.67 -28.53 -2.75
C ALA A 298 -9.53 -27.50 -2.50
N LEU A 299 -9.70 -26.63 -1.52
CA LEU A 299 -8.69 -25.67 -1.11
C LEU A 299 -7.45 -26.36 -0.53
N GLU A 300 -7.62 -27.34 0.37
CA GLU A 300 -6.54 -28.16 0.95
C GLU A 300 -5.72 -28.85 -0.15
N ALA A 301 -6.42 -29.55 -1.06
CA ALA A 301 -5.81 -30.26 -2.18
C ALA A 301 -5.02 -29.32 -3.12
N LEU A 302 -5.50 -28.11 -3.37
CA LEU A 302 -4.80 -27.12 -4.19
C LEU A 302 -3.61 -26.52 -3.43
N THR A 303 -3.76 -26.22 -2.14
CA THR A 303 -2.72 -25.64 -1.28
C THR A 303 -1.52 -26.58 -1.15
N ALA A 304 -1.74 -27.90 -1.06
CA ALA A 304 -0.67 -28.91 -1.02
C ALA A 304 0.21 -28.92 -2.28
N ARG A 305 -0.23 -28.33 -3.38
CA ARG A 305 0.50 -28.26 -4.64
C ARG A 305 1.26 -26.94 -4.83
N ILE A 306 1.13 -26.00 -3.92
CA ILE A 306 1.79 -24.69 -4.01
C ILE A 306 3.30 -24.87 -3.89
N LYS A 307 4.02 -24.44 -4.92
CA LYS A 307 5.48 -24.38 -4.92
C LYS A 307 5.95 -23.05 -4.36
N VAL A 308 6.84 -23.12 -3.37
CA VAL A 308 7.54 -21.98 -2.76
C VAL A 308 9.01 -22.04 -3.18
N ALA A 309 9.53 -20.98 -3.79
CA ALA A 309 10.90 -20.97 -4.31
C ALA A 309 11.54 -19.58 -4.18
N PRO A 310 12.87 -19.45 -4.20
CA PRO A 310 13.54 -18.18 -4.35
C PRO A 310 13.24 -17.55 -5.72
N TRP A 311 13.38 -16.23 -5.79
CA TRP A 311 13.01 -15.42 -6.94
C TRP A 311 13.77 -15.78 -8.24
N ASP A 312 14.97 -16.34 -8.14
CA ASP A 312 15.88 -16.71 -9.24
C ASP A 312 15.92 -18.22 -9.53
N GLU A 313 15.14 -19.02 -8.83
CA GLU A 313 15.07 -20.47 -9.10
C GLU A 313 14.32 -20.73 -10.40
N PRO A 314 14.91 -21.52 -11.35
CA PRO A 314 14.22 -21.87 -12.58
C PRO A 314 12.91 -22.65 -12.34
N GLY A 315 11.89 -22.34 -13.15
CA GLY A 315 10.59 -22.99 -13.13
C GLY A 315 9.51 -22.12 -12.53
N GLU A 316 8.27 -22.62 -12.56
CA GLU A 316 7.12 -21.90 -12.04
C GLU A 316 6.98 -22.12 -10.52
N ALA A 317 6.96 -21.05 -9.76
CA ALA A 317 6.60 -21.01 -8.36
C ALA A 317 5.42 -20.06 -8.16
N PHE A 318 4.60 -20.30 -7.14
CA PHE A 318 3.46 -19.45 -6.82
C PHE A 318 3.83 -18.31 -5.89
N MET A 319 4.72 -18.56 -4.95
CA MET A 319 5.18 -17.54 -4.00
C MET A 319 6.65 -17.74 -3.61
N GLY A 320 7.28 -16.65 -3.17
CA GLY A 320 8.62 -16.63 -2.60
C GLY A 320 8.62 -16.79 -1.06
N PRO A 321 9.75 -16.48 -0.38
CA PRO A 321 9.80 -16.35 1.07
C PRO A 321 9.02 -15.13 1.56
N LEU A 322 8.85 -15.02 2.87
CA LEU A 322 8.50 -13.76 3.51
C LEU A 322 9.68 -12.77 3.42
N ALA A 323 9.40 -11.48 3.52
CA ALA A 323 10.40 -10.42 3.38
C ALA A 323 11.55 -10.48 4.42
N SER A 324 11.40 -11.28 5.47
CA SER A 324 12.46 -11.52 6.46
C SER A 324 12.18 -12.75 7.32
N ALA A 325 13.23 -13.29 7.93
CA ALA A 325 13.11 -14.32 8.97
C ALA A 325 12.30 -13.82 10.19
N HIS A 326 12.40 -12.53 10.50
CA HIS A 326 11.62 -11.89 11.57
C HIS A 326 10.11 -11.91 11.27
N ALA A 327 9.71 -11.59 10.04
CA ALA A 327 8.31 -11.68 9.61
C ALA A 327 7.77 -13.11 9.73
N ALA A 328 8.58 -14.12 9.35
CA ALA A 328 8.23 -15.52 9.50
C ALA A 328 8.08 -15.92 10.98
N GLN A 329 8.93 -15.40 11.86
CA GLN A 329 8.83 -15.69 13.30
C GLN A 329 7.57 -15.06 13.92
N ILE A 330 7.21 -13.84 13.54
CA ILE A 330 5.95 -13.21 13.97
C ILE A 330 4.76 -14.07 13.54
N ALA A 331 4.75 -14.54 12.29
CA ALA A 331 3.68 -15.40 11.79
C ALA A 331 3.60 -16.74 12.54
N ARG A 332 4.76 -17.39 12.81
CA ARG A 332 4.81 -18.61 13.62
C ARG A 332 4.22 -18.42 15.02
N ASN A 333 4.57 -17.33 15.68
CA ASN A 333 4.06 -17.01 17.00
C ASN A 333 2.53 -16.79 16.98
N ALA A 334 2.03 -16.08 15.95
CA ALA A 334 0.60 -15.85 15.81
C ALA A 334 -0.17 -17.17 15.57
N VAL A 335 0.32 -18.03 14.68
CA VAL A 335 -0.28 -19.36 14.45
C VAL A 335 -0.23 -20.23 15.69
N ALA A 336 0.91 -20.28 16.39
CA ALA A 336 1.04 -21.03 17.64
C ALA A 336 0.02 -20.56 18.71
N SER A 337 -0.23 -19.25 18.79
CA SER A 337 -1.25 -18.69 19.68
C SER A 337 -2.66 -19.13 19.29
N LEU A 338 -2.99 -19.15 17.99
CA LEU A 338 -4.30 -19.62 17.50
C LEU A 338 -4.50 -21.11 17.82
N VAL A 339 -3.48 -21.95 17.57
CA VAL A 339 -3.53 -23.39 17.89
C VAL A 339 -3.69 -23.62 19.41
N ALA A 340 -2.96 -22.84 20.23
CA ALA A 340 -3.11 -22.92 21.69
C ALA A 340 -4.50 -22.48 22.17
N SER A 341 -5.19 -21.63 21.41
CA SER A 341 -6.59 -21.23 21.65
C SER A 341 -7.62 -22.25 21.14
N GLY A 342 -7.18 -23.35 20.52
CA GLY A 342 -8.05 -24.42 20.03
C GLY A 342 -8.27 -24.47 18.52
N ALA A 343 -7.57 -23.65 17.73
CA ALA A 343 -7.63 -23.73 16.26
C ALA A 343 -7.15 -25.10 15.77
N ARG A 344 -7.90 -25.70 14.85
CA ARG A 344 -7.53 -26.95 14.22
C ARG A 344 -6.76 -26.68 12.93
N GLU A 345 -5.53 -27.19 12.83
CA GLU A 345 -4.76 -27.12 11.61
C GLU A 345 -5.36 -28.06 10.54
N ILE A 346 -5.82 -27.48 9.43
CA ILE A 346 -6.17 -28.20 8.19
C ILE A 346 -4.88 -28.38 7.39
N VAL A 347 -4.14 -27.30 7.19
CA VAL A 347 -2.80 -27.29 6.61
C VAL A 347 -1.87 -26.60 7.61
N PRO A 348 -0.86 -27.29 8.16
CA PRO A 348 0.00 -26.72 9.19
C PRO A 348 0.95 -25.67 8.66
N PHE A 349 1.28 -24.66 9.49
CA PHE A 349 2.26 -23.61 9.17
C PHE A 349 3.67 -24.13 9.42
N THR A 350 4.37 -24.49 8.36
CA THR A 350 5.71 -25.08 8.44
C THR A 350 6.75 -24.28 7.67
N GLY A 351 8.03 -24.48 8.01
CA GLY A 351 9.14 -24.05 7.15
C GLY A 351 9.27 -24.97 5.93
N ILE A 352 9.92 -24.50 4.89
CA ILE A 352 10.24 -25.31 3.71
C ILE A 352 11.55 -26.06 3.96
N PRO A 353 11.58 -27.41 3.89
CA PRO A 353 12.79 -28.18 4.12
C PRO A 353 13.96 -27.75 3.21
N GLY A 354 15.14 -27.58 3.79
CA GLY A 354 16.36 -27.19 3.05
C GLY A 354 16.40 -25.71 2.63
N ARG A 355 15.49 -24.89 3.14
CA ARG A 355 15.46 -23.43 2.90
C ARG A 355 15.66 -22.65 4.19
N GLY A 356 16.04 -21.38 4.04
CA GLY A 356 16.20 -20.44 5.16
C GLY A 356 14.91 -20.16 5.93
N PRO A 357 15.00 -19.52 7.11
CA PRO A 357 13.87 -19.35 8.04
C PRO A 357 12.75 -18.44 7.51
N ALA A 358 12.98 -17.64 6.46
CA ALA A 358 11.97 -16.83 5.81
C ALA A 358 11.01 -17.63 4.91
N PHE A 359 11.40 -18.84 4.49
CA PHE A 359 10.57 -19.72 3.68
C PHE A 359 9.54 -20.46 4.52
N VAL A 360 8.28 -20.24 4.22
CA VAL A 360 7.14 -20.84 4.92
C VAL A 360 6.14 -21.41 3.93
N ALA A 361 5.51 -22.52 4.30
CA ALA A 361 4.38 -23.07 3.56
C ALA A 361 3.09 -22.29 3.90
N PRO A 362 2.12 -22.22 2.98
CA PRO A 362 0.79 -21.70 3.29
C PRO A 362 0.11 -22.54 4.37
N ALA A 363 -0.66 -21.89 5.24
CA ALA A 363 -1.40 -22.56 6.31
C ALA A 363 -2.89 -22.26 6.26
N ILE A 364 -3.68 -23.26 6.67
CA ILE A 364 -5.14 -23.15 6.78
C ILE A 364 -5.53 -23.64 8.16
N LEU A 365 -6.19 -22.78 8.94
CA LEU A 365 -6.61 -23.05 10.32
C LEU A 365 -8.14 -22.94 10.41
N ASP A 366 -8.81 -23.97 10.90
CA ASP A 366 -10.22 -23.90 11.26
C ASP A 366 -10.35 -23.30 12.67
N VAL A 367 -10.95 -22.12 12.72
CA VAL A 367 -11.18 -21.34 13.94
C VAL A 367 -12.67 -21.26 14.29
N THR A 368 -13.49 -22.16 13.75
CA THR A 368 -14.92 -22.17 14.00
C THR A 368 -15.23 -22.39 15.48
N GLY A 369 -16.00 -21.48 16.06
CA GLY A 369 -16.45 -21.60 17.46
C GLY A 369 -15.41 -21.21 18.51
N ILE A 370 -14.24 -20.70 18.13
CA ILE A 370 -13.25 -20.17 19.08
C ILE A 370 -13.14 -18.65 18.98
N ASP A 371 -12.81 -18.02 20.09
CA ASP A 371 -12.50 -16.59 20.12
C ASP A 371 -11.07 -16.36 19.67
N VAL A 372 -10.89 -15.64 18.58
CA VAL A 372 -9.59 -15.33 17.99
C VAL A 372 -9.37 -13.83 17.95
N PRO A 373 -8.14 -13.33 18.14
CA PRO A 373 -7.83 -11.92 18.04
C PRO A 373 -8.21 -11.36 16.66
N ASP A 374 -8.90 -10.20 16.61
CA ASP A 374 -9.10 -9.45 15.39
C ASP A 374 -7.81 -8.71 15.03
N ALA A 375 -6.87 -9.47 14.46
CA ALA A 375 -5.54 -9.00 14.10
C ALA A 375 -5.11 -9.56 12.73
N GLU A 376 -4.42 -8.75 11.96
CA GLU A 376 -3.85 -9.17 10.69
C GLU A 376 -2.61 -10.04 10.90
N ILE A 377 -2.60 -11.25 10.35
CA ILE A 377 -1.39 -12.07 10.19
C ILE A 377 -0.86 -11.82 8.77
N PHE A 378 0.20 -11.01 8.66
CA PHE A 378 0.74 -10.58 7.35
C PHE A 378 1.69 -11.65 6.76
N ALA A 379 1.11 -12.83 6.50
CA ALA A 379 1.77 -14.05 6.06
C ALA A 379 0.76 -14.94 5.32
N PRO A 380 1.16 -16.04 4.67
CA PRO A 380 0.25 -16.94 3.96
C PRO A 380 -0.52 -17.84 4.95
N VAL A 381 -1.35 -17.22 5.79
CA VAL A 381 -2.17 -17.87 6.81
C VAL A 381 -3.64 -17.50 6.59
N LEU A 382 -4.49 -18.51 6.42
CA LEU A 382 -5.92 -18.35 6.21
C LEU A 382 -6.70 -19.01 7.35
N GLN A 383 -7.59 -18.26 7.97
CA GLN A 383 -8.49 -18.74 9.01
C GLN A 383 -9.86 -19.09 8.39
N VAL A 384 -10.32 -20.30 8.58
CA VAL A 384 -11.62 -20.79 8.13
C VAL A 384 -12.64 -20.66 9.25
N VAL A 385 -13.82 -20.13 8.94
CA VAL A 385 -14.98 -20.04 9.84
C VAL A 385 -16.20 -20.60 9.13
N ARG A 386 -17.00 -21.43 9.79
CA ARG A 386 -18.23 -21.99 9.24
C ARG A 386 -19.44 -21.15 9.68
N ALA A 387 -20.39 -21.00 8.77
CA ALA A 387 -21.65 -20.29 8.99
C ALA A 387 -22.84 -21.14 8.59
N ASP A 388 -23.89 -21.11 9.42
CA ASP A 388 -25.12 -21.91 9.20
C ASP A 388 -26.10 -21.21 8.26
N SER A 389 -25.92 -19.92 8.02
CA SER A 389 -26.70 -19.13 7.08
C SER A 389 -25.88 -18.02 6.44
N PHE A 390 -26.34 -17.48 5.32
CA PHE A 390 -25.69 -16.34 4.68
C PHE A 390 -25.75 -15.07 5.56
N ASP A 391 -26.80 -14.90 6.35
CA ASP A 391 -26.91 -13.80 7.33
C ASP A 391 -25.81 -13.90 8.38
N GLN A 392 -25.54 -15.10 8.89
CA GLN A 392 -24.43 -15.32 9.80
C GLN A 392 -23.08 -15.06 9.12
N ALA A 393 -22.93 -15.50 7.86
CA ALA A 393 -21.70 -15.26 7.10
C ALA A 393 -21.42 -13.76 6.90
N LEU A 394 -22.44 -12.95 6.59
CA LEU A 394 -22.35 -11.49 6.52
C LEU A 394 -22.00 -10.87 7.87
N GLY A 395 -22.63 -11.34 8.95
CA GLY A 395 -22.31 -10.90 10.30
C GLY A 395 -20.85 -11.17 10.65
N LEU A 396 -20.36 -12.38 10.38
CA LEU A 396 -18.97 -12.77 10.59
C LEU A 396 -17.99 -11.97 9.70
N ALA A 397 -18.36 -11.72 8.45
CA ALA A 397 -17.54 -10.90 7.54
C ALA A 397 -17.33 -9.49 8.10
N ASN A 398 -18.39 -8.87 8.62
CA ASN A 398 -18.36 -7.53 9.18
C ASN A 398 -17.85 -7.45 10.64
N ALA A 399 -17.68 -8.59 11.32
CA ALA A 399 -17.17 -8.67 12.70
C ALA A 399 -15.67 -8.43 12.77
N THR A 400 -15.23 -7.26 12.36
CA THR A 400 -13.85 -6.80 12.42
C THR A 400 -13.80 -5.27 12.53
N ARG A 401 -12.78 -4.77 13.21
CA ARG A 401 -12.49 -3.33 13.25
C ARG A 401 -11.87 -2.79 11.95
N PHE A 402 -11.39 -3.69 11.08
CA PHE A 402 -10.84 -3.36 9.76
C PHE A 402 -11.94 -3.22 8.70
N GLY A 403 -11.57 -2.82 7.50
CA GLY A 403 -12.51 -2.66 6.39
C GLY A 403 -11.83 -2.31 5.07
N LEU A 404 -10.71 -2.99 4.73
CA LEU A 404 -9.99 -2.70 3.49
C LEU A 404 -10.61 -3.42 2.29
N SER A 405 -10.65 -4.75 2.33
CA SER A 405 -11.14 -5.56 1.23
C SER A 405 -12.08 -6.66 1.71
N ALA A 406 -13.06 -7.01 0.90
CA ALA A 406 -13.96 -8.13 1.13
C ALA A 406 -14.30 -8.82 -0.20
N GLY A 407 -14.67 -10.10 -0.16
CA GLY A 407 -15.06 -10.84 -1.36
C GLY A 407 -16.20 -11.82 -1.12
N LEU A 408 -16.99 -12.05 -2.18
CA LEU A 408 -17.98 -13.10 -2.25
C LEU A 408 -17.73 -13.98 -3.47
N ILE A 409 -17.67 -15.28 -3.25
CA ILE A 409 -17.69 -16.30 -4.30
C ILE A 409 -19.07 -16.95 -4.26
N SER A 410 -19.90 -16.60 -5.24
CA SER A 410 -21.23 -17.15 -5.41
C SER A 410 -21.79 -16.88 -6.81
N ALA A 411 -22.49 -17.86 -7.38
CA ALA A 411 -23.24 -17.70 -8.60
C ALA A 411 -24.56 -16.92 -8.38
N ASP A 412 -25.07 -16.86 -7.15
CA ASP A 412 -26.32 -16.19 -6.79
C ASP A 412 -26.18 -14.66 -6.79
N SER A 413 -26.93 -13.99 -7.68
CA SER A 413 -26.92 -12.54 -7.80
C SER A 413 -27.58 -11.84 -6.61
N ALA A 414 -28.59 -12.45 -5.99
CA ALA A 414 -29.28 -11.86 -4.85
C ALA A 414 -28.37 -11.84 -3.61
N LEU A 415 -27.54 -12.86 -3.41
CA LEU A 415 -26.51 -12.87 -2.38
C LEU A 415 -25.43 -11.79 -2.62
N TRP A 416 -25.10 -11.57 -3.92
CA TRP A 416 -24.16 -10.50 -4.27
C TRP A 416 -24.72 -9.11 -3.97
N ASP A 417 -25.96 -8.84 -4.37
CA ASP A 417 -26.60 -7.53 -4.14
C ASP A 417 -26.63 -7.21 -2.65
N ARG A 418 -27.01 -8.18 -1.82
CA ARG A 418 -26.94 -8.06 -0.37
C ARG A 418 -25.52 -7.86 0.15
N PHE A 419 -24.56 -8.62 -0.36
CA PHE A 419 -23.16 -8.52 0.07
C PHE A 419 -22.58 -7.13 -0.20
N VAL A 420 -22.85 -6.55 -1.36
CA VAL A 420 -22.38 -5.20 -1.72
C VAL A 420 -23.00 -4.14 -0.81
N GLU A 421 -24.31 -4.27 -0.51
CA GLU A 421 -25.01 -3.31 0.34
C GLU A 421 -24.57 -3.37 1.80
N GLU A 422 -24.37 -4.59 2.33
CA GLU A 422 -24.14 -4.80 3.76
C GLU A 422 -22.64 -4.87 4.15
N SER A 423 -21.73 -5.05 3.19
CA SER A 423 -20.30 -5.25 3.46
C SER A 423 -19.59 -3.96 3.88
N ARG A 424 -18.72 -4.06 4.90
CA ARG A 424 -17.99 -2.93 5.46
C ARG A 424 -16.55 -2.91 4.96
N ALA A 425 -16.35 -2.75 3.65
CA ALA A 425 -15.02 -2.70 3.04
C ALA A 425 -14.96 -1.64 1.92
N GLY A 426 -13.78 -1.07 1.70
CA GLY A 426 -13.56 -0.09 0.65
C GLY A 426 -13.35 -0.73 -0.73
N VAL A 427 -12.95 -2.01 -0.78
CA VAL A 427 -12.81 -2.81 -2.01
C VAL A 427 -13.66 -4.07 -1.86
N VAL A 428 -14.63 -4.26 -2.76
CA VAL A 428 -15.56 -5.40 -2.69
C VAL A 428 -15.56 -6.14 -4.03
N ASN A 429 -15.23 -7.43 -4.02
CA ASN A 429 -15.07 -8.23 -5.24
C ASN A 429 -16.06 -9.42 -5.28
N ARG A 430 -16.62 -9.68 -6.48
CA ARG A 430 -17.44 -10.88 -6.75
C ARG A 430 -16.68 -11.85 -7.66
N ASN A 431 -16.62 -13.12 -7.26
CA ASN A 431 -16.02 -14.21 -8.05
C ASN A 431 -14.60 -13.87 -8.57
N ARG A 432 -13.86 -13.10 -7.82
CA ARG A 432 -12.49 -12.66 -8.09
C ARG A 432 -11.70 -12.60 -6.79
N PRO A 433 -10.36 -12.68 -6.86
CA PRO A 433 -9.52 -12.51 -5.66
C PRO A 433 -9.77 -11.18 -4.95
N THR A 434 -9.73 -11.19 -3.62
CA THR A 434 -9.79 -9.96 -2.79
C THR A 434 -8.63 -9.01 -3.09
N THR A 435 -7.51 -9.54 -3.60
CA THR A 435 -6.32 -8.81 -4.02
C THR A 435 -6.45 -8.11 -5.38
N GLY A 436 -7.58 -8.29 -6.07
CA GLY A 436 -7.89 -7.66 -7.35
C GLY A 436 -8.31 -6.19 -7.16
N ALA A 437 -7.37 -5.25 -7.27
CA ALA A 437 -7.63 -3.82 -7.27
C ALA A 437 -7.20 -3.18 -8.58
N ALA A 438 -7.92 -2.15 -9.02
CA ALA A 438 -7.61 -1.40 -10.24
C ALA A 438 -7.09 0.00 -9.89
N ALA A 439 -6.01 0.43 -10.54
CA ALA A 439 -5.38 1.72 -10.25
C ALA A 439 -6.27 2.94 -10.61
N ASN A 440 -7.24 2.77 -11.50
CA ASN A 440 -8.21 3.78 -11.90
C ASN A 440 -9.49 3.79 -11.03
N MET A 441 -9.48 3.10 -9.90
CA MET A 441 -10.55 3.09 -8.89
C MET A 441 -10.00 3.58 -7.56
N PRO A 442 -10.84 3.99 -6.59
CA PRO A 442 -10.38 4.27 -5.24
C PRO A 442 -9.83 3.01 -4.58
N PHE A 443 -8.79 3.16 -3.76
CA PHE A 443 -8.25 2.10 -2.94
C PHE A 443 -8.04 2.62 -1.53
N GLY A 444 -8.71 2.02 -0.55
CA GLY A 444 -8.61 2.41 0.84
C GLY A 444 -9.68 1.75 1.69
N GLY A 445 -9.49 1.77 2.99
CA GLY A 445 -10.32 1.07 3.95
C GLY A 445 -11.07 1.95 4.94
N LEU A 446 -12.06 1.34 5.56
CA LEU A 446 -12.82 1.85 6.69
C LEU A 446 -12.21 1.35 8.00
N GLY A 447 -12.66 1.87 9.14
CA GLY A 447 -12.19 1.45 10.46
C GLY A 447 -10.66 1.60 10.60
N ASP A 448 -10.01 0.55 11.14
CA ASP A 448 -8.56 0.54 11.36
C ASP A 448 -7.75 0.33 10.07
N SER A 449 -8.40 0.20 8.91
CA SER A 449 -7.72 0.07 7.61
C SER A 449 -7.38 1.40 6.94
N GLY A 450 -7.80 2.53 7.48
CA GLY A 450 -7.50 3.84 6.90
C GLY A 450 -8.12 4.99 7.68
N ASN A 451 -8.13 6.18 7.07
CA ASN A 451 -8.69 7.39 7.67
C ASN A 451 -9.60 8.16 6.68
N HIS A 452 -10.34 7.45 5.85
CA HIS A 452 -11.25 8.02 4.84
C HIS A 452 -10.55 8.88 3.78
N ARG A 453 -9.29 8.57 3.48
CA ARG A 453 -8.47 9.17 2.41
C ARG A 453 -8.01 8.07 1.44
N PRO A 454 -8.93 7.48 0.66
CA PRO A 454 -8.56 6.42 -0.27
C PRO A 454 -7.50 6.89 -1.27
N SER A 455 -6.56 6.02 -1.55
CA SER A 455 -5.46 6.22 -2.49
C SER A 455 -5.84 5.84 -3.94
N ALA A 456 -4.87 5.51 -4.72
CA ALA A 456 -4.99 5.18 -6.13
C ALA A 456 -5.57 6.35 -6.94
N TYR A 457 -6.73 6.23 -7.59
CA TYR A 457 -7.34 7.30 -8.35
C TYR A 457 -7.73 8.52 -7.49
N TYR A 458 -8.07 8.27 -6.22
CA TYR A 458 -8.49 9.30 -5.27
C TYR A 458 -7.31 9.98 -4.55
N ALA A 459 -6.08 9.56 -4.81
CA ALA A 459 -4.90 10.24 -4.26
C ALA A 459 -4.80 11.72 -4.65
N ALA A 460 -5.37 12.12 -5.77
CA ALA A 460 -5.47 13.52 -6.18
C ALA A 460 -6.17 14.40 -5.12
N ASP A 461 -7.19 13.86 -4.42
CA ASP A 461 -8.02 14.61 -3.47
C ASP A 461 -7.26 15.03 -2.22
N TYR A 462 -6.42 14.15 -1.67
CA TYR A 462 -5.64 14.48 -0.47
C TYR A 462 -4.29 15.14 -0.78
N CYS A 463 -3.90 15.20 -2.05
CA CYS A 463 -2.69 15.93 -2.46
C CYS A 463 -2.93 17.40 -2.74
N ALA A 464 -4.20 17.85 -2.78
CA ALA A 464 -4.54 19.24 -3.06
C ALA A 464 -5.78 19.67 -2.25
N TYR A 465 -5.82 20.95 -1.87
CA TYR A 465 -7.01 21.51 -1.24
C TYR A 465 -7.78 22.41 -2.24
N PRO A 466 -9.11 22.44 -2.17
CA PRO A 466 -9.94 23.28 -3.03
C PRO A 466 -9.89 24.75 -2.61
N ILE A 467 -9.90 25.65 -3.61
CA ILE A 467 -10.04 27.10 -3.45
C ILE A 467 -11.25 27.54 -4.25
N ALA A 468 -12.26 28.05 -3.57
CA ALA A 468 -13.38 28.71 -4.20
C ALA A 468 -13.11 30.22 -4.27
N SER A 469 -13.25 30.80 -5.46
CA SER A 469 -13.19 32.24 -5.66
C SER A 469 -14.41 32.74 -6.43
N PHE A 470 -14.83 33.96 -6.12
CA PHE A 470 -15.90 34.67 -6.79
C PHE A 470 -15.29 35.95 -7.41
N GLU A 471 -15.26 36.02 -8.72
CA GLU A 471 -14.42 36.96 -9.44
C GLU A 471 -15.31 37.88 -10.32
N ALA A 472 -15.24 39.21 -10.08
CA ALA A 472 -15.77 40.20 -10.97
C ALA A 472 -14.61 40.89 -11.69
N THR A 473 -14.79 41.22 -12.97
CA THR A 473 -13.75 41.89 -13.80
C THR A 473 -13.44 43.32 -13.35
N SER A 474 -14.39 43.98 -12.67
CA SER A 474 -14.22 45.32 -12.12
C SER A 474 -15.01 45.48 -10.82
N PRO A 475 -14.55 46.32 -9.89
CA PRO A 475 -15.31 46.62 -8.69
C PRO A 475 -16.62 47.34 -9.06
N ALA A 476 -17.71 46.89 -8.42
CA ALA A 476 -19.02 47.53 -8.52
C ALA A 476 -19.52 47.89 -7.11
N PRO A 477 -20.32 48.99 -6.95
CA PRO A 477 -20.90 49.34 -5.69
C PRO A 477 -21.81 48.20 -5.16
N VAL A 478 -21.66 47.89 -3.89
CA VAL A 478 -22.55 46.95 -3.20
C VAL A 478 -23.53 47.79 -2.35
N PRO A 479 -24.85 47.58 -2.45
CA PRO A 479 -25.81 48.28 -1.61
C PRO A 479 -25.52 48.04 -0.14
N VAL A 480 -25.42 49.08 0.66
CA VAL A 480 -25.29 49.02 2.11
C VAL A 480 -26.67 49.40 2.72
N PRO A 481 -27.45 48.45 3.25
CA PRO A 481 -28.76 48.77 3.80
C PRO A 481 -28.67 49.81 4.93
N GLY A 482 -29.50 50.86 4.81
CA GLY A 482 -29.58 51.92 5.85
C GLY A 482 -28.62 53.10 5.62
N THR A 483 -27.93 53.19 4.47
CA THR A 483 -27.11 54.34 4.10
C THR A 483 -27.73 55.15 2.94
#